data_7d10e034e54110c918e65855958f49da
#
_entry.id   7d10e034e54110c918e65855958f49da
#
_cell.length_a   1.000
_cell.length_b   1.000
_cell.length_c   1.000
_cell.angle_alpha   90.00
_cell.angle_beta   90.00
_cell.angle_gamma   90.00
#
_symmetry.space_group_name_H-M   'P 1'
#
loop_
_entity.id
_entity.type
_entity.pdbx_description
1 polymer ?
#
loop_
_entity_poly.entity_id
_entity_poly.type
_entity_poly.pdbx_seq_one_letter_code
_entity_poly.pdbx_strand_id
1 'polypeptide(L)'
;MTITIDGLSIKKKEDFYANIKTELNVPEYFGNNLDALYDILTEHPDRLQIKFLRYDRMCAQLGAPFCQKLLKVLQDADILTIINQH
;
A
#
# COMPACT_ATOMS: atom_id res chain seq x y z
N MET A 1 -2.42 -14.21 1.35
CA MET A 1 -1.41 -13.62 0.45
C MET A 1 -0.74 -12.43 1.15
N THR A 2 0.56 -12.36 1.10
CA THR A 2 1.32 -11.28 1.74
C THR A 2 1.99 -10.42 0.68
N ILE A 3 1.75 -9.10 0.75
CA ILE A 3 2.40 -8.12 -0.09
C ILE A 3 3.48 -7.44 0.74
N THR A 4 4.72 -7.46 0.25
CA THR A 4 5.83 -6.80 0.95
C THR A 4 6.19 -5.52 0.22
N ILE A 5 6.19 -4.41 0.95
CA ILE A 5 6.55 -3.09 0.40
C ILE A 5 7.77 -2.58 1.14
N ASP A 6 8.85 -2.37 0.39
CA ASP A 6 10.11 -1.85 0.95
C ASP A 6 10.15 -0.34 0.77
N GLY A 7 10.20 0.38 1.88
CA GLY A 7 10.21 1.84 1.86
C GLY A 7 11.39 2.45 1.10
N LEU A 8 12.50 1.70 0.96
CA LEU A 8 13.64 2.21 0.21
C LEU A 8 13.37 2.28 -1.30
N SER A 9 12.44 1.47 -1.80
CA SER A 9 12.10 1.47 -3.23
C SER A 9 10.97 2.42 -3.57
N ILE A 10 10.36 3.05 -2.57
CA ILE A 10 9.22 3.96 -2.77
C ILE A 10 9.72 5.40 -2.68
N LYS A 11 9.87 6.04 -3.83
CA LYS A 11 10.34 7.44 -3.91
C LYS A 11 9.18 8.42 -4.08
N LYS A 12 8.09 7.98 -4.65
CA LYS A 12 6.90 8.78 -4.90
C LYS A 12 5.66 7.90 -4.81
N LYS A 13 4.48 8.52 -4.76
CA LYS A 13 3.22 7.78 -4.60
C LYS A 13 2.98 6.80 -5.73
N GLU A 14 3.38 7.13 -6.95
CA GLU A 14 3.24 6.24 -8.10
C GLU A 14 3.99 4.93 -7.90
N ASP A 15 5.15 4.97 -7.25
CA ASP A 15 5.92 3.75 -6.95
C ASP A 15 5.14 2.83 -6.02
N PHE A 16 4.47 3.40 -5.02
CA PHE A 16 3.65 2.65 -4.09
C PHE A 16 2.50 1.94 -4.83
N TYR A 17 1.75 2.70 -5.63
CA TYR A 17 0.61 2.13 -6.36
C TYR A 17 1.06 1.09 -7.39
N ALA A 18 2.18 1.34 -8.07
CA ALA A 18 2.73 0.38 -9.02
C ALA A 18 3.09 -0.94 -8.35
N ASN A 19 3.67 -0.87 -7.15
CA ASN A 19 4.01 -2.06 -6.37
C ASN A 19 2.76 -2.88 -6.05
N ILE A 20 1.72 -2.23 -5.55
CA ILE A 20 0.45 -2.89 -5.23
C ILE A 20 -0.15 -3.55 -6.48
N LYS A 21 -0.20 -2.83 -7.58
CA LYS A 21 -0.80 -3.34 -8.82
C LYS A 21 -0.03 -4.54 -9.36
N THR A 22 1.29 -4.49 -9.30
CA THR A 22 2.14 -5.61 -9.74
C THR A 22 1.91 -6.83 -8.86
N GLU A 23 1.90 -6.66 -7.56
CA GLU A 23 1.73 -7.77 -6.62
C GLU A 23 0.36 -8.42 -6.73
N LEU A 24 -0.67 -7.64 -7.00
CA LEU A 24 -2.04 -8.14 -7.11
C LEU A 24 -2.46 -8.43 -8.55
N ASN A 25 -1.56 -8.21 -9.52
CA ASN A 25 -1.84 -8.42 -10.94
C ASN A 25 -3.06 -7.63 -11.41
N VAL A 26 -3.15 -6.38 -10.96
CA VAL A 26 -4.25 -5.47 -11.29
C VAL A 26 -3.89 -4.66 -12.53
N PRO A 27 -4.82 -4.43 -13.45
CA PRO A 27 -4.55 -3.65 -14.66
C PRO A 27 -4.10 -2.21 -14.36
N GLU A 28 -3.25 -1.69 -15.24
CA GLU A 28 -2.65 -0.37 -15.08
C GLU A 28 -3.67 0.77 -15.13
N TYR A 29 -4.85 0.54 -15.71
CA TYR A 29 -5.85 1.60 -15.84
C TYR A 29 -6.54 1.96 -14.51
N PHE A 30 -6.34 1.17 -13.46
CA PHE A 30 -6.85 1.56 -12.15
C PHE A 30 -6.14 2.82 -11.67
N GLY A 31 -6.90 3.74 -11.06
CA GLY A 31 -6.36 5.02 -10.63
C GLY A 31 -5.30 4.90 -9.54
N ASN A 32 -4.39 5.87 -9.50
CA ASN A 32 -3.36 5.95 -8.47
C ASN A 32 -3.84 6.87 -7.34
N ASN A 33 -4.83 6.39 -6.59
CA ASN A 33 -5.39 7.11 -5.46
C ASN A 33 -5.89 6.12 -4.40
N LEU A 34 -6.16 6.63 -3.20
CA LEU A 34 -6.54 5.78 -2.07
C LEU A 34 -7.92 5.16 -2.24
N ASP A 35 -8.84 5.83 -2.95
CA ASP A 35 -10.16 5.26 -3.22
C ASP A 35 -10.05 4.03 -4.12
N ALA A 36 -9.23 4.12 -5.17
CA ALA A 36 -8.98 2.98 -6.05
C ALA A 36 -8.29 1.85 -5.30
N LEU A 37 -7.35 2.20 -4.41
CA LEU A 37 -6.67 1.22 -3.57
C LEU A 37 -7.67 0.46 -2.69
N TYR A 38 -8.58 1.19 -2.06
CA TYR A 38 -9.62 0.57 -1.22
C TYR A 38 -10.43 -0.44 -2.02
N ASP A 39 -10.85 -0.06 -3.24
CA ASP A 39 -11.62 -0.95 -4.09
C ASP A 39 -10.84 -2.20 -4.47
N ILE A 40 -9.56 -2.03 -4.85
CA ILE A 40 -8.69 -3.16 -5.20
C ILE A 40 -8.56 -4.12 -4.02
N LEU A 41 -8.33 -3.59 -2.83
CA LEU A 41 -8.10 -4.42 -1.64
C LEU A 41 -9.35 -5.14 -1.19
N THR A 42 -10.52 -4.47 -1.26
CA THR A 42 -11.77 -5.07 -0.80
C THR A 42 -12.38 -6.04 -1.80
N GLU A 43 -12.06 -5.91 -3.08
CA GLU A 43 -12.58 -6.78 -4.12
C GLU A 43 -11.71 -8.03 -4.35
N HIS A 44 -10.50 -8.05 -3.79
CA HIS A 44 -9.60 -9.18 -3.97
C HIS A 44 -10.19 -10.43 -3.29
N PRO A 45 -10.19 -11.59 -3.98
CA PRO A 45 -10.81 -12.80 -3.44
C PRO A 45 -10.04 -13.42 -2.27
N ASP A 46 -8.73 -13.22 -2.22
CA ASP A 46 -7.90 -13.77 -1.15
C ASP A 46 -7.81 -12.81 0.02
N ARG A 47 -7.58 -13.38 1.21
CA ARG A 47 -7.29 -12.56 2.37
C ARG A 47 -5.89 -11.97 2.23
N LEU A 48 -5.79 -10.65 2.34
CA LEU A 48 -4.56 -9.92 2.10
C LEU A 48 -3.91 -9.49 3.40
N GLN A 49 -2.58 -9.49 3.37
CA GLN A 49 -1.74 -8.96 4.45
C GLN A 49 -0.67 -8.11 3.79
N ILE A 50 -0.43 -6.92 4.34
CA ILE A 50 0.60 -6.03 3.82
C ILE A 50 1.68 -5.87 4.87
N LYS A 51 2.92 -6.14 4.47
CA LYS A 51 4.09 -5.98 5.33
C LYS A 51 4.94 -4.83 4.79
N PHE A 52 5.14 -3.81 5.61
CA PHE A 52 6.01 -2.69 5.27
C PHE A 52 7.39 -2.90 5.89
N LEU A 53 8.42 -2.78 5.07
CA LEU A 53 9.80 -2.70 5.53
C LEU A 53 10.24 -1.25 5.42
N ARG A 54 10.98 -0.76 6.42
CA ARG A 54 11.48 0.61 6.43
C ARG A 54 10.36 1.62 6.17
N TYR A 55 9.27 1.45 6.91
CA TYR A 55 8.07 2.27 6.77
C TYR A 55 8.37 3.76 6.97
N ASP A 56 9.27 4.08 7.91
CA ASP A 56 9.69 5.45 8.18
C ASP A 56 10.28 6.12 6.93
N ARG A 57 11.04 5.35 6.14
CA ARG A 57 11.63 5.88 4.89
C ARG A 57 10.56 6.19 3.86
N MET A 58 9.56 5.32 3.75
CA MET A 58 8.43 5.56 2.86
C MET A 58 7.68 6.82 3.28
N CYS A 59 7.39 6.98 4.56
CA CYS A 59 6.67 8.13 5.06
C CYS A 59 7.46 9.43 4.91
N ALA A 60 8.79 9.35 5.01
CA ALA A 60 9.64 10.51 4.77
C ALA A 60 9.54 10.99 3.31
N GLN A 61 9.40 10.04 2.38
CA GLN A 61 9.27 10.37 0.95
C GLN A 61 7.86 10.82 0.57
N LEU A 62 6.84 10.16 1.11
CA LEU A 62 5.46 10.39 0.70
C LEU A 62 4.72 11.40 1.57
N GLY A 63 5.27 11.70 2.74
CA GLY A 63 4.67 12.63 3.69
C GLY A 63 3.78 11.93 4.71
N ALA A 64 3.81 12.45 5.95
CA ALA A 64 3.02 11.89 7.04
C ALA A 64 1.51 11.92 6.77
N PRO A 65 0.94 12.98 6.17
CA PRO A 65 -0.49 12.99 5.87
C PRO A 65 -0.93 11.84 4.95
N PHE A 66 -0.13 11.52 3.94
CA PHE A 66 -0.43 10.39 3.06
C PHE A 66 -0.40 9.07 3.83
N CYS A 67 0.64 8.86 4.65
CA CYS A 67 0.78 7.62 5.41
C CYS A 67 -0.37 7.44 6.41
N GLN A 68 -0.83 8.52 7.04
CA GLN A 68 -1.97 8.46 7.96
C GLN A 68 -3.24 8.03 7.22
N LYS A 69 -3.49 8.62 6.05
CA LYS A 69 -4.65 8.26 5.23
C LYS A 69 -4.54 6.82 4.72
N LEU A 70 -3.33 6.40 4.35
CA LEU A 70 -3.08 5.04 3.90
C LEU A 70 -3.44 4.03 4.99
N LEU A 71 -2.97 4.25 6.21
CA LEU A 71 -3.26 3.34 7.32
C LEU A 71 -4.75 3.27 7.59
N LYS A 72 -5.47 4.39 7.48
CA LYS A 72 -6.90 4.38 7.65
C LYS A 72 -7.60 3.56 6.57
N VAL A 73 -7.15 3.67 5.33
CA VAL A 73 -7.71 2.88 4.22
C VAL A 73 -7.47 1.39 4.47
N LEU A 74 -6.28 1.00 4.88
CA LEU A 74 -5.96 -0.40 5.18
C LEU A 74 -6.81 -0.93 6.33
N GLN A 75 -7.02 -0.11 7.34
CA GLN A 75 -7.86 -0.46 8.48
C GLN A 75 -9.32 -0.63 8.06
N ASP A 76 -9.85 0.32 7.27
CA ASP A 76 -11.22 0.26 6.78
C ASP A 76 -11.44 -0.94 5.85
N ALA A 77 -10.41 -1.35 5.11
CA ALA A 77 -10.48 -2.53 4.23
C ALA A 77 -10.22 -3.84 4.99
N ASP A 78 -10.03 -3.77 6.29
CA ASP A 78 -9.77 -4.94 7.15
C ASP A 78 -8.52 -5.71 6.72
N ILE A 79 -7.48 -4.98 6.36
CA ILE A 79 -6.21 -5.56 5.91
C ILE A 79 -5.27 -5.69 7.12
N LEU A 80 -4.73 -6.90 7.33
CA LEU A 80 -3.71 -7.09 8.34
C LEU A 80 -2.42 -6.38 7.90
N THR A 81 -1.97 -5.43 8.70
CA THR A 81 -0.82 -4.60 8.37
C THR A 81 0.30 -4.83 9.38
N ILE A 82 1.48 -5.15 8.86
CA ILE A 82 2.69 -5.32 9.67
C ILE A 82 3.65 -4.20 9.31
N ILE A 83 4.10 -3.45 10.30
CA ILE A 83 4.96 -2.29 10.07
C ILE A 83 6.32 -2.53 10.72
N ASN A 84 7.36 -2.55 9.89
CA ASN A 84 8.75 -2.56 10.31
C ASN A 84 9.35 -1.20 10.00
N GLN A 85 9.89 -0.54 11.03
CA GLN A 85 10.49 0.78 10.89
C GLN A 85 11.93 0.73 10.38
N HIS A 86 12.55 -0.43 10.47
CA HIS A 86 13.98 -0.57 10.15
C HIS A 86 14.24 -1.44 8.93
#